data_332c5562fca28b4014228255c12e222e
#
_entry.id   332c5562fca28b4014228255c12e222e
#
_cell.length_a   1.000
_cell.length_b   1.000
_cell.length_c   1.000
_cell.angle_alpha   90.00
_cell.angle_beta   90.00
_cell.angle_gamma   90.00
#
_symmetry.space_group_name_H-M   'P 1'
#
loop_
_entity.id
_entity.type
_entity.pdbx_description
1 polymer ?
#
loop_
_entity_poly.entity_id
_entity_poly.type
_entity_poly.pdbx_seq_one_letter_code
_entity_poly.pdbx_strand_id
1 'polypeptide(L)'
;MKAKKIAIMQPYFFPYIGYFQLINAVDIFVFYDDVNFIKKGWVNRNNVLVNGQAKLITVPLEGASQNLLINQINLTITNKWKKNLMIFTKIL
;
A
#
# COMPACT_ATOMS: atom_id res chain seq x y z
N MET A 1 7.66 -6.12 34.23
CA MET A 1 7.02 -6.49 32.95
C MET A 1 7.13 -5.34 31.97
N LYS A 2 7.75 -5.55 30.84
CA LYS A 2 7.78 -4.51 29.80
C LYS A 2 6.41 -4.45 29.11
N ALA A 3 5.85 -3.25 29.00
CA ALA A 3 4.66 -3.04 28.20
C ALA A 3 4.96 -3.29 26.73
N LYS A 4 4.08 -3.99 26.03
CA LYS A 4 4.20 -4.19 24.58
C LYS A 4 3.75 -2.96 23.84
N LYS A 5 4.51 -2.57 22.79
CA LYS A 5 4.15 -1.48 21.88
C LYS A 5 3.39 -2.08 20.70
N ILE A 6 2.21 -1.54 20.43
CA ILE A 6 1.36 -2.00 19.34
C ILE A 6 1.04 -0.82 18.42
N ALA A 7 1.17 -1.04 17.11
CA ALA A 7 0.74 -0.07 16.11
C ALA A 7 -0.36 -0.69 15.24
N ILE A 8 -1.38 0.11 14.92
CA ILE A 8 -2.48 -0.28 14.05
C ILE A 8 -2.51 0.70 12.89
N MET A 9 -2.29 0.22 11.67
CA MET A 9 -2.23 1.06 10.48
C MET A 9 -2.93 0.39 9.32
N GLN A 10 -3.54 1.20 8.44
CA GLN A 10 -4.06 0.70 7.18
C GLN A 10 -2.91 0.19 6.30
N PRO A 11 -3.15 -0.82 5.46
CA PRO A 11 -2.17 -1.23 4.47
C PRO A 11 -2.03 -0.16 3.39
N TYR A 12 -0.78 0.19 3.04
CA TYR A 12 -0.48 1.16 1.99
C TYR A 12 0.45 0.55 0.97
N PHE A 13 0.24 0.90 -0.30
CA PHE A 13 1.11 0.47 -1.38
C PHE A 13 2.37 1.33 -1.38
N PHE A 14 3.53 0.70 -1.26
CA PHE A 14 4.85 1.35 -1.21
C PHE A 14 4.87 2.52 -0.22
N PRO A 15 4.62 2.27 1.06
CA PRO A 15 4.59 3.35 2.05
C PRO A 15 5.95 4.01 2.20
N TYR A 16 5.95 5.26 2.67
CA TYR A 16 7.19 5.99 2.96
C TYR A 16 7.97 5.34 4.11
N ILE A 17 9.25 5.74 4.27
CA ILE A 17 10.17 5.11 5.21
C ILE A 17 9.65 5.12 6.66
N GLY A 18 8.92 6.16 7.06
CA GLY A 18 8.36 6.25 8.42
C GLY A 18 7.43 5.10 8.76
N TYR A 19 6.71 4.56 7.77
CA TYR A 19 5.84 3.40 7.95
C TYR A 19 6.66 2.17 8.36
N PHE A 20 7.79 1.94 7.68
CA PHE A 20 8.69 0.82 7.99
C PHE A 20 9.39 1.03 9.33
N GLN A 21 9.75 2.27 9.66
CA GLN A 21 10.32 2.60 10.97
C GLN A 21 9.33 2.29 12.09
N LEU A 22 8.05 2.57 11.88
CA LEU A 22 7.00 2.24 12.84
C LEU A 22 6.88 0.72 13.03
N ILE A 23 6.91 -0.05 11.93
CA ILE A 23 6.88 -1.51 12.01
C ILE A 23 8.05 -2.02 12.86
N ASN A 24 9.24 -1.45 12.66
CA ASN A 24 10.43 -1.87 13.39
C ASN A 24 10.43 -1.44 14.86
N ALA A 25 9.71 -0.37 15.20
CA ALA A 25 9.71 0.20 16.54
C ALA A 25 8.71 -0.46 17.50
N VAL A 26 7.77 -1.27 16.99
CA VAL A 26 6.71 -1.88 17.79
C VAL A 26 6.92 -3.38 17.93
N ASP A 27 6.32 -3.95 18.96
CA ASP A 27 6.35 -5.40 19.18
C ASP A 27 5.32 -6.13 18.33
N ILE A 28 4.17 -5.49 18.10
CA ILE A 28 3.08 -6.04 17.29
C ILE A 28 2.60 -4.97 16.34
N PHE A 29 2.56 -5.30 15.04
CA PHE A 29 2.00 -4.43 14.00
C PHE A 29 0.73 -5.08 13.44
N VAL A 30 -0.39 -4.35 13.49
CA VAL A 30 -1.69 -4.83 13.04
C VAL A 30 -2.11 -4.05 11.80
N PHE A 31 -2.40 -4.77 10.71
CA PHE A 31 -2.98 -4.15 9.52
C PHE A 31 -4.47 -3.90 9.74
N TYR A 32 -4.84 -2.62 9.68
CA TYR A 32 -6.23 -2.20 9.85
C TYR A 32 -6.92 -2.23 8.49
N ASP A 33 -7.37 -3.43 8.09
CA ASP A 33 -7.95 -3.68 6.76
C ASP A 33 -9.44 -4.07 6.79
N ASP A 34 -10.06 -4.06 7.96
CA ASP A 34 -11.50 -4.31 8.13
C ASP A 34 -12.31 -3.00 8.15
N VAL A 35 -11.85 -2.01 7.41
CA VAL A 35 -12.50 -0.70 7.22
C VAL A 35 -12.79 -0.51 5.75
N ASN A 36 -13.72 0.41 5.45
CA ASN A 36 -14.10 0.69 4.06
C ASN A 36 -12.93 1.21 3.25
N PHE A 37 -12.83 0.77 2.00
CA PHE A 37 -11.85 1.25 1.06
C PHE A 37 -12.10 2.72 0.72
N ILE A 38 -11.03 3.52 0.70
CA ILE A 38 -11.09 4.94 0.33
C ILE A 38 -10.51 5.08 -1.08
N LYS A 39 -11.35 5.50 -2.04
CA LYS A 39 -10.90 5.78 -3.40
C LYS A 39 -9.96 6.99 -3.41
N LYS A 40 -8.94 6.95 -4.28
CA LYS A 40 -7.93 8.00 -4.41
C LYS A 40 -7.10 8.23 -3.14
N GLY A 41 -7.11 7.27 -2.23
CA GLY A 41 -6.19 7.22 -1.10
C GLY A 41 -4.90 6.48 -1.45
N TRP A 42 -4.11 6.14 -0.44
CA TRP A 42 -2.78 5.54 -0.62
C TRP A 42 -2.77 4.02 -0.41
N VAL A 43 -3.93 3.39 -0.31
CA VAL A 43 -4.03 1.94 -0.12
C VAL A 43 -3.50 1.19 -1.35
N ASN A 44 -3.86 1.65 -2.56
CA ASN A 44 -3.49 0.99 -3.81
C ASN A 44 -2.73 1.88 -4.78
N ARG A 45 -2.23 3.04 -4.34
CA ARG A 45 -1.46 3.94 -5.20
C ARG A 45 -0.42 4.70 -4.42
N ASN A 46 0.61 5.13 -5.12
CA ASN A 46 1.64 6.01 -4.57
C ASN A 46 2.38 6.72 -5.69
N ASN A 47 3.03 7.81 -5.34
CA ASN A 47 3.95 8.49 -6.24
C ASN A 47 5.33 7.88 -6.11
N VAL A 48 5.97 7.62 -7.24
CA VAL A 48 7.36 7.15 -7.31
C VAL A 48 8.16 8.07 -8.20
N LEU A 49 9.46 8.10 -8.00
CA LEU A 49 10.36 8.91 -8.78
C LEU A 49 10.86 8.11 -9.99
N VAL A 50 10.56 8.59 -11.19
CA VAL A 50 11.00 7.99 -12.44
C VAL A 50 11.71 9.05 -13.26
N ASN A 51 12.99 8.86 -13.56
CA ASN A 51 13.81 9.82 -14.31
C ASN A 51 13.74 11.24 -13.73
N GLY A 52 13.77 11.37 -12.41
CA GLY A 52 13.70 12.65 -11.72
C GLY A 52 12.32 13.28 -11.64
N GLN A 53 11.27 12.60 -12.09
CA GLN A 53 9.90 13.12 -12.06
C GLN A 53 9.00 12.21 -11.24
N ALA A 54 8.07 12.81 -10.50
CA ALA A 54 7.08 12.07 -9.74
C ALA A 54 6.06 11.43 -10.70
N LYS A 55 5.83 10.13 -10.54
CA LYS A 55 4.84 9.38 -11.31
C LYS A 55 3.90 8.66 -10.36
N LEU A 56 2.61 8.82 -10.60
CA LEU A 56 1.59 8.10 -9.83
C LEU A 56 1.47 6.68 -10.37
N ILE A 57 1.65 5.70 -9.49
CA ILE A 57 1.44 4.28 -9.80
C ILE A 57 0.25 3.80 -9.00
N THR A 58 -0.68 3.14 -9.66
CA THR A 58 -1.89 2.59 -9.05
C THR A 58 -1.95 1.09 -9.30
N VAL A 59 -2.14 0.31 -8.23
CA VAL A 59 -2.42 -1.12 -8.36
C VAL A 59 -3.88 -1.28 -8.77
N PRO A 60 -4.16 -1.94 -9.91
CA PRO A 60 -5.55 -2.13 -10.33
C PRO A 60 -6.29 -3.07 -9.40
N LEU A 61 -7.51 -2.69 -9.05
CA LEU A 61 -8.37 -3.44 -8.15
C LEU A 61 -9.63 -3.91 -8.88
N GLU A 62 -10.07 -5.12 -8.56
CA GLU A 62 -11.29 -5.68 -9.12
C GLU A 62 -12.49 -5.20 -8.32
N GLY A 63 -13.40 -4.44 -8.99
CA GLY A 63 -14.64 -3.99 -8.40
C GLY A 63 -14.49 -3.12 -7.15
N ALA A 64 -13.42 -2.32 -7.05
CA ALA A 64 -13.17 -1.49 -5.88
C ALA A 64 -14.31 -0.51 -5.63
N SER A 65 -14.80 -0.47 -4.40
CA SER A 65 -15.88 0.39 -3.98
C SER A 65 -15.67 0.85 -2.54
N GLN A 66 -16.10 2.07 -2.24
CA GLN A 66 -16.09 2.57 -0.86
C GLN A 66 -17.07 1.84 0.05
N ASN A 67 -17.95 1.01 -0.52
CA ASN A 67 -18.87 0.17 0.23
C ASN A 67 -18.27 -1.18 0.60
N LEU A 68 -17.05 -1.50 0.13
CA LEU A 68 -16.33 -2.71 0.46
C LEU A 68 -15.23 -2.43 1.47
N LEU A 69 -14.98 -3.41 2.33
CA LEU A 69 -13.83 -3.38 3.23
C LEU A 69 -12.55 -3.64 2.42
N ILE A 70 -11.41 -3.10 2.89
CA ILE A 70 -10.12 -3.28 2.21
C ILE A 70 -9.82 -4.77 2.01
N ASN A 71 -10.09 -5.61 3.01
CA ASN A 71 -9.83 -7.05 2.94
C ASN A 71 -10.78 -7.83 2.02
N GLN A 72 -11.81 -7.17 1.47
CA GLN A 72 -12.76 -7.77 0.52
C GLN A 72 -12.42 -7.46 -0.94
N ILE A 73 -11.41 -6.62 -1.17
CA ILE A 73 -11.04 -6.17 -2.50
C ILE A 73 -9.92 -7.05 -3.05
N ASN A 74 -10.07 -7.49 -4.30
CA ASN A 74 -9.08 -8.30 -5.00
C ASN A 74 -8.27 -7.45 -5.97
N LEU A 75 -7.04 -7.87 -6.21
CA LEU A 75 -6.17 -7.23 -7.19
C LEU A 75 -6.47 -7.76 -8.59
N THR A 76 -6.41 -6.86 -9.58
CA THR A 76 -6.46 -7.22 -10.99
C THR A 76 -5.07 -7.01 -11.59
N ILE A 77 -4.37 -8.11 -11.91
CA ILE A 77 -3.03 -8.02 -12.48
C ILE A 77 -3.15 -8.15 -13.99
N THR A 78 -2.88 -7.03 -14.69
CA THR A 78 -2.85 -6.98 -16.16
C THR A 78 -1.41 -7.09 -16.68
N ASN A 79 -1.23 -7.41 -17.97
CA ASN A 79 0.08 -7.41 -18.59
C ASN A 79 0.73 -6.02 -18.57
N LYS A 80 -0.07 -4.98 -18.72
CA LYS A 80 0.41 -3.59 -18.63
C LYS A 80 0.97 -3.32 -17.24
N TRP A 81 0.29 -3.76 -16.21
CA TRP A 81 0.75 -3.54 -14.84
C TRP A 81 2.01 -4.33 -14.53
N LYS A 82 2.13 -5.56 -15.05
CA LYS A 82 3.35 -6.36 -14.92
C LYS A 82 4.56 -5.65 -15.53
N LYS A 83 4.39 -5.00 -16.70
CA LYS A 83 5.45 -4.21 -17.33
C LYS A 83 5.86 -3.02 -16.46
N ASN A 84 4.88 -2.32 -15.87
CA ASN A 84 5.16 -1.21 -14.95
C ASN A 84 5.94 -1.68 -13.73
N LEU A 85 5.60 -2.84 -13.18
CA LEU A 85 6.30 -3.42 -12.04
C LEU A 85 7.75 -3.77 -12.40
N MET A 86 8.00 -4.30 -13.59
CA MET A 86 9.35 -4.59 -14.07
C MET A 86 10.21 -3.34 -14.19
N ILE A 87 9.64 -2.25 -14.74
CA ILE A 87 10.32 -0.96 -14.81
C ILE A 87 10.65 -0.47 -13.39
N PHE A 88 9.72 -0.61 -12.49
CA PHE A 88 9.86 -0.20 -11.11
C PHE A 88 10.99 -0.94 -10.39
N THR A 89 11.09 -2.26 -10.57
CA THR A 89 12.16 -3.06 -9.95
C THR A 89 13.54 -2.71 -10.50
N LYS A 90 13.64 -2.24 -11.74
CA LYS A 90 14.90 -1.79 -12.31
C LYS A 90 15.39 -0.45 -11.74
N ILE A 91 14.46 0.38 -11.24
CA ILE A 91 14.77 1.69 -10.67
C ILE A 91 15.19 1.55 -9.20
N LEU A 92 14.69 0.55 -8.53
CA LEU A 92 15.07 0.23 -7.16
C LEU A 92 16.39 -0.52 -7.12
#